data_904ce23cd7e072519e2aea2beeff94f8
#
_entry.id   904ce23cd7e072519e2aea2beeff94f8
#
_cell.length_a   1.000
_cell.length_b   1.000
_cell.length_c   1.000
_cell.angle_alpha   90.00
_cell.angle_beta   90.00
_cell.angle_gamma   90.00
#
_symmetry.space_group_name_H-M   'P 1'
#
loop_
_entity.id
_entity.type
_entity.pdbx_description
1 polymer ?
#
loop_
_entity_poly.entity_id
_entity_poly.type
_entity_poly.pdbx_seq_one_letter_code
_entity_poly.pdbx_strand_id
1 'polypeptide(L)'
;MIVICQPDHEIVDKAVEFSVIMNKTDFYFIFIPGETYEIINFLTGPGLGNRFTVNSFSIDLIPIDNDLISMEREGSFKQLYVDNDITPISDFVDSFIKLELCFGKIKHKYIKGERAKVFCDLLSKKEIETNIKTTEEIFGMIVFDRNVDFLTPMTSNFTYEGLFDEHFGIKWGNVYIEKSYFKIGVKEREKNQKDFYSLTSESNPFHSIIRCMHYLDVNNYMNQLRNYYIEIAQKSKDVTNLTDIQEAISSYKDYLTNYKNPIEISARFINKFIDENHKEDNKNYRVKESIFLSGVFPDNLKLFYDDYITDKKDLIKLLNLFIIETLTQGGVKDYNLLKRDILNIYGYQNIFLFRDLETIGLLKEKAVLKKLTETSYQQIVSKLNLISTDIDYKKTKVKDCSYIYQGYCPIILRLIELAVQGKWNKFKDIITKLPGESIFPEDETEIVKPKSDEQKVHTIFVVFVGGVSYNEIEGIRFINRNLKSIYDKSKDKSVGRIQLIIVTNEILNRKKIFNRLGKEFNQAFAFKKFYEDIEKEEGGKGKEKK
;
A
#
# COMPACT_ATOMS: atom_id res chain seq x y z
N MET A 1 -20.72 -8.02 -26.79
CA MET A 1 -20.39 -7.43 -25.47
C MET A 1 -18.90 -7.24 -25.41
N ILE A 2 -18.42 -6.14 -24.82
CA ILE A 2 -16.98 -5.89 -24.61
C ILE A 2 -16.69 -6.03 -23.14
N VAL A 3 -15.68 -6.83 -22.78
CA VAL A 3 -15.18 -7.03 -21.42
C VAL A 3 -13.74 -6.53 -21.41
N ILE A 4 -13.47 -5.51 -20.60
CA ILE A 4 -12.13 -4.96 -20.40
C ILE A 4 -11.69 -5.37 -19.00
N CYS A 5 -10.64 -6.18 -18.89
CA CYS A 5 -10.20 -6.71 -17.61
C CYS A 5 -8.71 -7.09 -17.62
N GLN A 6 -8.16 -7.33 -16.45
CA GLN A 6 -6.89 -8.01 -16.32
C GLN A 6 -7.04 -9.50 -16.66
N PRO A 7 -5.95 -10.19 -17.08
CA PRO A 7 -5.98 -11.61 -17.38
C PRO A 7 -6.06 -12.46 -16.09
N ASP A 8 -7.22 -12.38 -15.43
CA ASP A 8 -7.55 -13.11 -14.20
C ASP A 8 -8.57 -14.19 -14.51
N HIS A 9 -8.27 -15.44 -14.16
CA HIS A 9 -9.14 -16.59 -14.41
C HIS A 9 -10.52 -16.42 -13.76
N GLU A 10 -10.62 -15.88 -12.55
CA GLU A 10 -11.90 -15.69 -11.85
C GLU A 10 -12.83 -14.73 -12.60
N ILE A 11 -12.26 -13.66 -13.16
CA ILE A 11 -13.01 -12.67 -13.94
C ILE A 11 -13.43 -13.27 -15.29
N VAL A 12 -12.52 -14.00 -15.92
CA VAL A 12 -12.77 -14.64 -17.23
C VAL A 12 -13.83 -15.73 -17.10
N ASP A 13 -13.74 -16.58 -16.07
CA ASP A 13 -14.75 -17.63 -15.80
C ASP A 13 -16.14 -17.04 -15.63
N LYS A 14 -16.29 -16.00 -14.80
CA LYS A 14 -17.57 -15.30 -14.61
C LYS A 14 -18.12 -14.69 -15.92
N ALA A 15 -17.22 -14.11 -16.74
CA ALA A 15 -17.63 -13.55 -18.03
C ALA A 15 -18.06 -14.65 -19.03
N VAL A 16 -17.38 -15.80 -19.01
CA VAL A 16 -17.77 -16.97 -19.81
C VAL A 16 -19.11 -17.53 -19.36
N GLU A 17 -19.32 -17.74 -18.05
CA GLU A 17 -20.62 -18.14 -17.50
C GLU A 17 -21.75 -17.19 -17.92
N PHE A 18 -21.51 -15.89 -17.81
CA PHE A 18 -22.45 -14.87 -18.24
C PHE A 18 -22.76 -14.95 -19.74
N SER A 19 -21.74 -15.25 -20.59
CA SER A 19 -21.90 -15.41 -22.02
C SER A 19 -22.81 -16.58 -22.37
N VAL A 20 -22.72 -17.68 -21.62
CA VAL A 20 -23.56 -18.87 -21.78
C VAL A 20 -25.01 -18.55 -21.41
N ILE A 21 -25.23 -17.87 -20.28
CA ILE A 21 -26.57 -17.48 -19.81
C ILE A 21 -27.27 -16.55 -20.84
N MET A 22 -26.53 -15.59 -21.38
CA MET A 22 -27.09 -14.63 -22.35
C MET A 22 -27.27 -15.16 -23.75
N ASN A 23 -26.77 -16.36 -24.04
CA ASN A 23 -26.81 -17.03 -25.35
C ASN A 23 -26.45 -16.13 -26.55
N LYS A 24 -25.46 -15.22 -26.33
CA LYS A 24 -24.93 -14.28 -27.35
C LYS A 24 -23.62 -14.80 -27.90
N THR A 25 -23.39 -14.56 -29.17
CA THR A 25 -22.22 -15.11 -29.88
C THR A 25 -21.02 -14.18 -29.99
N ASP A 26 -21.21 -12.87 -29.76
CA ASP A 26 -20.14 -11.89 -29.98
C ASP A 26 -19.67 -11.28 -28.67
N PHE A 27 -18.63 -11.88 -28.08
CA PHE A 27 -17.94 -11.35 -26.91
C PHE A 27 -16.51 -10.96 -27.30
N TYR A 28 -16.12 -9.75 -26.90
CA TYR A 28 -14.79 -9.20 -27.10
C TYR A 28 -14.11 -9.05 -25.74
N PHE A 29 -13.00 -9.72 -25.54
CA PHE A 29 -12.11 -9.48 -24.39
C PHE A 29 -11.02 -8.52 -24.81
N ILE A 30 -10.79 -7.49 -23.98
CA ILE A 30 -9.64 -6.60 -24.09
C ILE A 30 -8.87 -6.74 -22.80
N PHE A 31 -7.75 -7.46 -22.83
CA PHE A 31 -6.90 -7.64 -21.67
C PHE A 31 -5.93 -6.48 -21.48
N ILE A 32 -5.78 -6.05 -20.24
CA ILE A 32 -4.85 -4.99 -19.84
C ILE A 32 -3.95 -5.55 -18.71
N PRO A 33 -2.64 -5.47 -18.84
CA PRO A 33 -1.83 -4.90 -19.94
C PRO A 33 -1.70 -5.80 -21.16
N GLY A 34 -2.08 -7.07 -21.09
CA GLY A 34 -2.00 -8.04 -22.16
C GLY A 34 -2.66 -9.36 -21.80
N GLU A 35 -2.80 -10.24 -22.76
CA GLU A 35 -3.29 -11.59 -22.57
C GLU A 35 -2.20 -12.51 -22.02
N THR A 36 -2.59 -13.58 -21.31
CA THR A 36 -1.72 -14.70 -20.93
C THR A 36 -2.02 -15.92 -21.80
N TYR A 37 -0.98 -16.73 -22.04
CA TYR A 37 -1.12 -17.94 -22.83
C TYR A 37 -2.18 -18.90 -22.26
N GLU A 38 -2.27 -19.02 -20.95
CA GLU A 38 -3.26 -19.86 -20.27
C GLU A 38 -4.69 -19.41 -20.56
N ILE A 39 -4.96 -18.10 -20.47
CA ILE A 39 -6.29 -17.54 -20.75
C ILE A 39 -6.66 -17.64 -22.22
N ILE A 40 -5.71 -17.41 -23.14
CA ILE A 40 -5.96 -17.62 -24.56
C ILE A 40 -6.35 -19.07 -24.81
N ASN A 41 -5.58 -20.04 -24.30
CA ASN A 41 -5.87 -21.46 -24.46
C ASN A 41 -7.23 -21.84 -23.84
N PHE A 42 -7.58 -21.26 -22.70
CA PHE A 42 -8.88 -21.47 -22.07
C PHE A 42 -10.02 -20.96 -22.98
N LEU A 43 -9.94 -19.72 -23.46
CA LEU A 43 -10.99 -19.10 -24.29
C LEU A 43 -11.10 -19.69 -25.69
N THR A 44 -10.00 -20.24 -26.24
CA THR A 44 -9.97 -20.88 -27.56
C THR A 44 -10.13 -22.40 -27.49
N GLY A 45 -10.22 -22.95 -26.27
CA GLY A 45 -10.31 -24.38 -26.02
C GLY A 45 -11.59 -25.06 -26.55
N PRO A 46 -11.57 -26.40 -26.66
CA PRO A 46 -12.72 -27.17 -27.13
C PRO A 46 -13.92 -26.98 -26.20
N GLY A 47 -15.06 -26.58 -26.77
CA GLY A 47 -16.32 -26.34 -26.06
C GLY A 47 -16.77 -24.88 -26.02
N LEU A 48 -15.85 -23.92 -26.10
CA LEU A 48 -16.19 -22.50 -26.13
C LEU A 48 -16.30 -21.95 -27.56
N GLY A 49 -15.68 -22.61 -28.53
CA GLY A 49 -15.76 -22.28 -29.97
C GLY A 49 -15.22 -20.88 -30.29
N ASN A 50 -15.58 -20.34 -31.43
CA ASN A 50 -15.20 -18.99 -31.88
C ASN A 50 -16.10 -17.88 -31.27
N ARG A 51 -16.57 -18.06 -30.03
CA ARG A 51 -17.46 -17.10 -29.37
C ARG A 51 -16.74 -15.86 -28.87
N PHE A 52 -15.43 -15.97 -28.65
CA PHE A 52 -14.64 -14.92 -28.02
C PHE A 52 -13.59 -14.37 -29.01
N THR A 53 -13.57 -13.06 -29.13
CA THR A 53 -12.47 -12.34 -29.80
C THR A 53 -11.60 -11.75 -28.70
N VAL A 54 -10.33 -12.10 -28.71
CA VAL A 54 -9.34 -11.64 -27.71
C VAL A 54 -8.45 -10.58 -28.34
N ASN A 55 -8.32 -9.46 -27.65
CA ASN A 55 -7.38 -8.39 -27.95
C ASN A 55 -6.66 -7.98 -26.67
N SER A 56 -5.51 -7.34 -26.81
CA SER A 56 -4.78 -6.74 -25.69
C SER A 56 -4.56 -5.26 -25.90
N PHE A 57 -4.46 -4.54 -24.79
CA PHE A 57 -4.17 -3.12 -24.77
C PHE A 57 -3.11 -2.81 -23.72
N SER A 58 -1.91 -2.45 -24.16
CA SER A 58 -0.76 -2.21 -23.29
C SER A 58 -0.86 -0.91 -22.52
N ILE A 59 -1.68 -0.87 -21.47
CA ILE A 59 -1.58 0.12 -20.41
C ILE A 59 -0.90 -0.56 -19.22
N ASP A 60 0.37 -0.26 -19.03
CA ASP A 60 1.19 -1.00 -18.07
C ASP A 60 1.41 -0.20 -16.78
N LEU A 61 1.64 1.12 -16.92
CA LEU A 61 1.85 2.03 -15.80
C LEU A 61 0.76 3.09 -15.80
N ILE A 62 0.07 3.18 -14.66
CA ILE A 62 -1.06 4.08 -14.47
C ILE A 62 -0.65 5.16 -13.47
N PRO A 63 -0.68 6.44 -13.86
CA PRO A 63 -0.53 7.53 -12.92
C PRO A 63 -1.80 7.64 -12.07
N ILE A 64 -1.75 7.03 -10.88
CA ILE A 64 -2.87 7.08 -9.93
C ILE A 64 -3.00 8.46 -9.32
N ASP A 65 -1.86 9.11 -9.08
CA ASP A 65 -1.78 10.49 -8.61
C ASP A 65 -0.49 11.15 -9.12
N ASN A 66 -0.31 12.44 -8.88
CA ASN A 66 0.86 13.23 -9.31
C ASN A 66 2.20 12.70 -8.77
N ASP A 67 2.18 11.92 -7.70
CA ASP A 67 3.34 11.35 -7.00
C ASP A 67 3.35 9.82 -6.96
N LEU A 68 2.39 9.16 -7.62
CA LEU A 68 2.19 7.71 -7.54
C LEU A 68 1.83 7.09 -8.89
N ILE A 69 2.70 6.21 -9.35
CA ILE A 69 2.53 5.43 -10.57
C ILE A 69 2.50 3.95 -10.18
N SER A 70 1.49 3.22 -10.62
CA SER A 70 1.35 1.78 -10.34
C SER A 70 0.96 1.00 -11.59
N MET A 71 1.40 -0.25 -11.68
CA MET A 71 0.87 -1.19 -12.67
C MET A 71 -0.48 -1.76 -12.26
N GLU A 72 -0.79 -1.73 -10.95
CA GLU A 72 -1.93 -2.45 -10.36
C GLU A 72 -2.01 -3.92 -10.81
N ARG A 73 -0.85 -4.57 -10.97
CA ARG A 73 -0.75 -5.98 -11.35
C ARG A 73 -1.03 -6.85 -10.12
N GLU A 74 -2.31 -7.16 -9.96
CA GLU A 74 -2.79 -7.96 -8.84
C GLU A 74 -2.14 -9.36 -8.80
N GLY A 75 -1.77 -9.83 -7.60
CA GLY A 75 -1.15 -11.16 -7.41
C GLY A 75 0.38 -11.19 -7.47
N SER A 76 1.02 -10.08 -7.83
CA SER A 76 2.49 -10.00 -7.90
C SER A 76 3.18 -10.44 -6.60
N PHE A 77 2.60 -10.09 -5.45
CA PHE A 77 3.13 -10.48 -4.14
C PHE A 77 3.22 -12.00 -3.98
N LYS A 78 2.12 -12.74 -4.25
CA LYS A 78 2.10 -14.21 -4.13
C LYS A 78 3.08 -14.84 -5.12
N GLN A 79 3.02 -14.44 -6.38
CA GLN A 79 3.91 -14.96 -7.42
C GLN A 79 5.39 -14.80 -7.03
N LEU A 80 5.78 -13.61 -6.56
CA LEU A 80 7.18 -13.33 -6.22
C LEU A 80 7.65 -14.06 -4.95
N TYR A 81 6.83 -14.12 -3.89
CA TYR A 81 7.30 -14.53 -2.56
C TYR A 81 6.84 -15.92 -2.14
N VAL A 82 5.76 -16.46 -2.71
CA VAL A 82 5.30 -17.84 -2.47
C VAL A 82 5.72 -18.76 -3.60
N ASP A 83 5.37 -18.37 -4.84
CA ASP A 83 5.57 -19.22 -6.01
C ASP A 83 7.00 -19.07 -6.58
N ASN A 84 7.77 -18.08 -6.12
CA ASN A 84 9.12 -17.72 -6.57
C ASN A 84 9.20 -17.50 -8.11
N ASP A 85 8.13 -16.95 -8.68
CA ASP A 85 8.02 -16.60 -10.09
C ASP A 85 8.49 -15.17 -10.33
N ILE A 86 9.44 -14.97 -11.23
CA ILE A 86 10.01 -13.66 -11.57
C ILE A 86 9.27 -12.93 -12.69
N THR A 87 8.24 -13.53 -13.27
CA THR A 87 7.43 -12.91 -14.34
C THR A 87 6.95 -11.51 -13.99
N PRO A 88 6.45 -11.22 -12.74
CA PRO A 88 6.06 -9.87 -12.36
C PRO A 88 7.20 -8.84 -12.44
N ILE A 89 8.45 -9.28 -12.27
CA ILE A 89 9.61 -8.38 -12.39
C ILE A 89 9.87 -8.08 -13.87
N SER A 90 9.79 -9.10 -14.73
CA SER A 90 9.95 -8.91 -16.17
C SER A 90 8.90 -7.95 -16.73
N ASP A 91 7.64 -8.16 -16.39
CA ASP A 91 6.54 -7.28 -16.80
C ASP A 91 6.75 -5.85 -16.28
N PHE A 92 7.28 -5.70 -15.05
CA PHE A 92 7.56 -4.40 -14.47
C PHE A 92 8.73 -3.69 -15.20
N VAL A 93 9.76 -4.43 -15.61
CA VAL A 93 10.85 -3.87 -16.43
C VAL A 93 10.33 -3.43 -17.79
N ASP A 94 9.45 -4.23 -18.44
CA ASP A 94 8.84 -3.90 -19.72
C ASP A 94 7.98 -2.65 -19.68
N SER A 95 7.38 -2.40 -18.53
CA SER A 95 6.60 -1.20 -18.28
C SER A 95 7.50 -0.02 -17.93
N PHE A 96 8.52 -0.24 -17.10
CA PHE A 96 9.41 0.81 -16.61
C PHE A 96 10.29 1.38 -17.72
N ILE A 97 10.72 0.55 -18.69
CA ILE A 97 11.50 1.00 -19.83
C ILE A 97 10.77 2.07 -20.65
N LYS A 98 9.43 2.07 -20.66
CA LYS A 98 8.62 3.10 -21.31
C LYS A 98 8.76 4.47 -20.64
N LEU A 99 8.94 4.49 -19.31
CA LEU A 99 9.27 5.74 -18.60
C LEU A 99 10.66 6.25 -19.02
N GLU A 100 11.65 5.36 -19.10
CA GLU A 100 12.99 5.75 -19.54
C GLU A 100 13.04 6.16 -21.04
N LEU A 101 12.17 5.62 -21.88
CA LEU A 101 11.99 6.11 -23.25
C LEU A 101 11.44 7.53 -23.31
N CYS A 102 10.57 7.89 -22.37
CA CYS A 102 9.99 9.23 -22.28
C CYS A 102 10.95 10.25 -21.65
N PHE A 103 11.60 9.87 -20.54
CA PHE A 103 12.36 10.78 -19.69
C PHE A 103 13.88 10.57 -19.77
N GLY A 104 14.34 9.54 -20.48
CA GLY A 104 15.74 9.16 -20.61
C GLY A 104 16.24 8.21 -19.53
N LYS A 105 17.42 7.65 -19.80
CA LYS A 105 18.08 6.66 -18.92
C LYS A 105 18.47 7.28 -17.58
N ILE A 106 18.13 6.59 -16.50
CA ILE A 106 18.42 7.02 -15.11
C ILE A 106 19.83 6.53 -14.71
N LYS A 107 20.70 7.48 -14.33
CA LYS A 107 22.11 7.19 -13.98
C LYS A 107 22.29 6.70 -12.56
N HIS A 108 21.71 7.41 -11.58
CA HIS A 108 22.01 7.18 -10.17
C HIS A 108 21.02 6.17 -9.59
N LYS A 109 21.53 5.01 -9.17
CA LYS A 109 20.70 3.90 -8.69
C LYS A 109 21.13 3.48 -7.29
N TYR A 110 20.22 3.56 -6.30
CA TYR A 110 20.34 2.93 -4.99
C TYR A 110 19.50 1.67 -4.99
N ILE A 111 20.08 0.53 -4.66
CA ILE A 111 19.36 -0.73 -4.76
C ILE A 111 19.45 -1.47 -3.43
N LYS A 112 18.32 -1.93 -2.92
CA LYS A 112 18.25 -2.76 -1.74
C LYS A 112 17.27 -3.93 -1.93
N GLY A 113 17.79 -5.14 -1.82
CA GLY A 113 17.05 -6.39 -1.90
C GLY A 113 17.38 -7.20 -3.15
N GLU A 114 17.11 -8.50 -3.10
CA GLU A 114 17.45 -9.45 -4.16
C GLU A 114 16.64 -9.18 -5.44
N ARG A 115 15.31 -9.05 -5.29
CA ARG A 115 14.41 -8.80 -6.44
C ARG A 115 14.59 -7.41 -7.02
N ALA A 116 14.97 -6.43 -6.19
CA ALA A 116 15.35 -5.10 -6.65
C ALA A 116 16.59 -5.15 -7.54
N LYS A 117 17.57 -6.00 -7.20
CA LYS A 117 18.75 -6.24 -8.04
C LYS A 117 18.38 -6.91 -9.36
N VAL A 118 17.57 -7.97 -9.31
CA VAL A 118 17.08 -8.66 -10.53
C VAL A 118 16.36 -7.68 -11.45
N PHE A 119 15.51 -6.80 -10.91
CA PHE A 119 14.85 -5.73 -11.67
C PHE A 119 15.87 -4.82 -12.36
N CYS A 120 16.87 -4.33 -11.65
CA CYS A 120 17.88 -3.44 -12.22
C CYS A 120 18.78 -4.14 -13.24
N ASP A 121 19.11 -5.41 -13.04
CA ASP A 121 19.91 -6.19 -13.97
C ASP A 121 19.15 -6.44 -15.31
N LEU A 122 17.85 -6.76 -15.23
CA LEU A 122 16.98 -6.89 -16.39
C LEU A 122 16.77 -5.55 -17.10
N LEU A 123 16.53 -4.48 -16.33
CA LEU A 123 16.38 -3.13 -16.87
C LEU A 123 17.65 -2.71 -17.63
N SER A 124 18.83 -2.94 -17.07
CA SER A 124 20.09 -2.59 -17.72
C SER A 124 20.31 -3.34 -19.03
N LYS A 125 19.87 -4.60 -19.15
CA LYS A 125 19.90 -5.34 -20.43
C LYS A 125 18.97 -4.70 -21.46
N LYS A 126 17.74 -4.36 -21.08
CA LYS A 126 16.78 -3.70 -21.98
C LYS A 126 17.19 -2.28 -22.36
N GLU A 127 17.80 -1.52 -21.45
CA GLU A 127 18.39 -0.21 -21.76
C GLU A 127 19.43 -0.29 -22.89
N ILE A 128 20.24 -1.35 -22.92
CA ILE A 128 21.22 -1.60 -23.99
C ILE A 128 20.51 -1.95 -25.31
N GLU A 129 19.54 -2.84 -25.26
CA GLU A 129 18.79 -3.29 -26.44
C GLU A 129 18.02 -2.14 -27.11
N THR A 130 17.43 -1.25 -26.29
CA THR A 130 16.62 -0.12 -26.77
C THR A 130 17.44 1.14 -27.07
N ASN A 131 18.73 1.14 -26.76
CA ASN A 131 19.67 2.26 -26.98
C ASN A 131 19.15 3.62 -26.47
N ILE A 132 18.66 3.63 -25.21
CA ILE A 132 18.08 4.82 -24.60
C ILE A 132 19.16 5.86 -24.29
N LYS A 133 18.91 7.10 -24.68
CA LYS A 133 19.81 8.24 -24.39
C LYS A 133 19.70 8.63 -22.92
N THR A 134 20.83 8.97 -22.33
CA THR A 134 20.88 9.55 -21.01
C THR A 134 20.39 10.99 -21.03
N THR A 135 19.47 11.33 -20.15
CA THR A 135 19.00 12.72 -19.91
C THR A 135 19.21 13.08 -18.45
N GLU A 136 18.97 14.34 -18.10
CA GLU A 136 19.03 14.83 -16.72
C GLU A 136 17.63 15.16 -16.17
N GLU A 137 16.56 14.66 -16.79
CA GLU A 137 15.19 14.92 -16.34
C GLU A 137 14.87 14.20 -15.04
N ILE A 138 15.21 12.90 -14.99
CA ILE A 138 15.12 12.09 -13.76
C ILE A 138 16.53 11.96 -13.19
N PHE A 139 16.72 12.50 -11.99
CA PHE A 139 18.02 12.55 -11.35
C PHE A 139 18.52 11.17 -10.92
N GLY A 140 17.64 10.36 -10.34
CA GLY A 140 18.02 9.04 -9.85
C GLY A 140 16.83 8.18 -9.47
N MET A 141 17.11 6.95 -9.07
CA MET A 141 16.11 6.05 -8.51
C MET A 141 16.63 5.29 -7.28
N ILE A 142 15.70 5.00 -6.37
CA ILE A 142 15.92 4.18 -5.18
C ILE A 142 15.01 2.96 -5.33
N VAL A 143 15.59 1.77 -5.46
CA VAL A 143 14.83 0.54 -5.73
C VAL A 143 14.82 -0.35 -4.50
N PHE A 144 13.63 -0.71 -4.05
CA PHE A 144 13.42 -1.57 -2.90
C PHE A 144 12.73 -2.88 -3.30
N ASP A 145 13.23 -3.99 -2.80
CA ASP A 145 12.49 -5.25 -2.71
C ASP A 145 11.56 -5.22 -1.51
N ARG A 146 10.33 -5.66 -1.65
CA ARG A 146 9.37 -5.73 -0.54
C ARG A 146 9.92 -6.52 0.66
N ASN A 147 10.78 -7.50 0.43
CA ASN A 147 11.42 -8.30 1.48
C ASN A 147 12.29 -7.47 2.46
N VAL A 148 12.70 -6.28 2.08
CA VAL A 148 13.46 -5.37 2.96
C VAL A 148 12.65 -4.93 4.17
N ASP A 149 11.34 -4.76 3.99
CA ASP A 149 10.41 -4.34 5.05
C ASP A 149 9.03 -4.97 4.88
N PHE A 150 8.87 -6.20 5.31
CA PHE A 150 7.53 -6.81 5.42
C PHE A 150 6.73 -6.29 6.62
N LEU A 151 7.37 -5.57 7.54
CA LEU A 151 6.74 -5.13 8.78
C LEU A 151 5.72 -4.01 8.51
N THR A 152 6.08 -3.03 7.68
CA THR A 152 5.24 -1.85 7.42
C THR A 152 3.86 -2.17 6.83
N PRO A 153 3.67 -3.05 5.84
CA PRO A 153 2.34 -3.43 5.37
C PRO A 153 1.47 -4.13 6.43
N MET A 154 2.09 -4.68 7.49
CA MET A 154 1.41 -5.37 8.58
C MET A 154 1.02 -4.43 9.73
N THR A 155 1.51 -3.19 9.74
CA THR A 155 1.17 -2.21 10.77
C THR A 155 -0.15 -1.51 10.49
N SER A 156 -0.82 -1.05 11.55
CA SER A 156 -2.04 -0.26 11.46
C SER A 156 -1.78 1.13 10.88
N ASN A 157 -2.74 1.66 10.13
CA ASN A 157 -2.69 3.00 9.58
C ASN A 157 -3.19 4.04 10.57
N PHE A 158 -2.54 5.21 10.59
CA PHE A 158 -2.95 6.35 11.41
C PHE A 158 -3.14 7.63 10.58
N THR A 159 -2.78 7.61 9.29
CA THR A 159 -3.01 8.71 8.37
C THR A 159 -4.43 8.67 7.83
N TYR A 160 -4.95 9.82 7.42
CA TYR A 160 -6.32 9.93 6.92
C TYR A 160 -6.56 9.02 5.70
N GLU A 161 -5.69 9.04 4.68
CA GLU A 161 -5.83 8.18 3.48
C GLU A 161 -5.51 6.72 3.80
N GLY A 162 -4.52 6.44 4.66
CA GLY A 162 -4.23 5.08 5.09
C GLY A 162 -5.42 4.40 5.79
N LEU A 163 -6.24 5.15 6.53
CA LEU A 163 -7.47 4.63 7.13
C LEU A 163 -8.55 4.32 6.08
N PHE A 164 -8.62 5.05 4.97
CA PHE A 164 -9.50 4.65 3.86
C PHE A 164 -9.09 3.30 3.29
N ASP A 165 -7.78 3.06 3.11
CA ASP A 165 -7.31 1.76 2.63
C ASP A 165 -7.58 0.64 3.64
N GLU A 166 -7.33 0.87 4.93
CA GLU A 166 -7.57 -0.12 5.98
C GLU A 166 -9.05 -0.52 6.11
N HIS A 167 -9.97 0.46 6.08
CA HIS A 167 -11.40 0.21 6.31
C HIS A 167 -12.15 -0.18 5.05
N PHE A 168 -11.88 0.47 3.93
CA PHE A 168 -12.66 0.32 2.69
C PHE A 168 -11.88 -0.35 1.56
N GLY A 169 -10.55 -0.24 1.56
CA GLY A 169 -9.68 -0.61 0.45
C GLY A 169 -9.71 0.41 -0.68
N ILE A 170 -8.56 0.92 -1.05
CA ILE A 170 -8.42 1.85 -2.16
C ILE A 170 -8.07 1.04 -3.41
N LYS A 171 -8.82 1.29 -4.49
CA LYS A 171 -8.54 0.75 -5.83
C LYS A 171 -8.50 1.89 -6.84
N TRP A 172 -7.39 2.02 -7.57
CA TRP A 172 -7.22 3.04 -8.63
C TRP A 172 -7.48 4.46 -8.15
N GLY A 173 -7.04 4.78 -6.94
CA GLY A 173 -7.29 6.09 -6.31
C GLY A 173 -8.73 6.35 -5.90
N ASN A 174 -9.59 5.33 -5.87
CA ASN A 174 -11.00 5.43 -5.49
C ASN A 174 -11.37 4.43 -4.39
N VAL A 175 -12.41 4.77 -3.62
CA VAL A 175 -13.06 3.86 -2.68
C VAL A 175 -14.52 3.64 -3.08
N TYR A 176 -15.02 2.42 -2.92
CA TYR A 176 -16.40 2.05 -3.23
C TYR A 176 -17.22 1.94 -1.95
N ILE A 177 -17.98 2.99 -1.65
CA ILE A 177 -18.66 3.17 -0.37
C ILE A 177 -20.09 3.69 -0.54
N GLU A 178 -20.86 3.64 0.54
CA GLU A 178 -22.24 4.14 0.54
C GLU A 178 -22.29 5.66 0.26
N LYS A 179 -23.24 6.06 -0.58
CA LYS A 179 -23.45 7.45 -0.97
C LYS A 179 -23.70 8.39 0.21
N SER A 180 -24.26 7.86 1.29
CA SER A 180 -24.52 8.62 2.54
C SER A 180 -23.27 9.23 3.16
N TYR A 181 -22.08 8.66 2.92
CA TYR A 181 -20.83 9.19 3.46
C TYR A 181 -20.35 10.44 2.74
N PHE A 182 -20.51 10.53 1.42
CA PHE A 182 -19.87 11.58 0.61
C PHE A 182 -20.82 12.41 -0.25
N LYS A 183 -22.09 12.01 -0.40
CA LYS A 183 -23.10 12.83 -1.08
C LYS A 183 -23.97 13.56 -0.06
N ILE A 184 -24.23 14.84 -0.29
CA ILE A 184 -25.09 15.69 0.53
C ILE A 184 -26.49 15.65 -0.04
N GLY A 185 -27.53 15.52 0.82
CA GLY A 185 -28.94 15.51 0.39
C GLY A 185 -29.41 14.22 -0.27
N VAL A 186 -28.75 13.10 0.00
CA VAL A 186 -29.14 11.77 -0.52
C VAL A 186 -30.51 11.38 0.00
N LYS A 187 -31.42 10.93 -0.90
CA LYS A 187 -32.74 10.42 -0.53
C LYS A 187 -32.60 9.14 0.29
N GLU A 188 -33.52 8.90 1.24
CA GLU A 188 -33.49 7.76 2.17
C GLU A 188 -33.25 6.42 1.45
N ARG A 189 -33.97 6.19 0.31
CA ARG A 189 -33.86 4.98 -0.50
C ARG A 189 -32.51 4.78 -1.19
N GLU A 190 -31.67 5.80 -1.26
CA GLU A 190 -30.36 5.78 -1.95
C GLU A 190 -29.18 5.81 -0.98
N LYS A 191 -29.42 6.01 0.32
CA LYS A 191 -28.37 6.13 1.33
C LYS A 191 -27.43 4.93 1.35
N ASN A 192 -27.97 3.73 1.26
CA ASN A 192 -27.21 2.48 1.30
C ASN A 192 -26.66 2.06 -0.07
N GLN A 193 -26.97 2.79 -1.14
CA GLN A 193 -26.37 2.53 -2.44
C GLN A 193 -24.90 2.94 -2.41
N LYS A 194 -24.02 2.05 -2.92
CA LYS A 194 -22.59 2.31 -3.04
C LYS A 194 -22.27 3.01 -4.36
N ASP A 195 -21.24 3.85 -4.30
CA ASP A 195 -20.70 4.55 -5.46
C ASP A 195 -19.20 4.83 -5.22
N PHE A 196 -18.50 5.26 -6.26
CA PHE A 196 -17.09 5.59 -6.16
C PHE A 196 -16.90 6.99 -5.59
N TYR A 197 -15.98 7.08 -4.61
CA TYR A 197 -15.47 8.34 -4.07
C TYR A 197 -13.99 8.45 -4.38
N SER A 198 -13.62 9.49 -5.14
CA SER A 198 -12.24 9.69 -5.57
C SER A 198 -11.39 10.33 -4.48
N LEU A 199 -10.17 9.81 -4.32
CA LEU A 199 -9.14 10.29 -3.40
C LEU A 199 -7.95 10.93 -4.14
N THR A 200 -8.00 11.04 -5.47
CA THR A 200 -6.92 11.63 -6.26
C THR A 200 -6.83 13.15 -6.05
N SER A 201 -5.62 13.69 -6.17
CA SER A 201 -5.38 15.13 -5.99
C SER A 201 -6.16 16.00 -6.98
N GLU A 202 -6.37 15.51 -8.18
CA GLU A 202 -7.11 16.22 -9.23
C GLU A 202 -8.61 16.31 -8.94
N SER A 203 -9.21 15.18 -8.54
CA SER A 203 -10.66 15.10 -8.28
C SER A 203 -11.04 15.65 -6.91
N ASN A 204 -10.11 15.64 -5.94
CA ASN A 204 -10.35 16.05 -4.56
C ASN A 204 -9.15 16.83 -4.00
N PRO A 205 -9.00 18.11 -4.37
CA PRO A 205 -7.88 18.94 -3.91
C PRO A 205 -7.81 19.08 -2.40
N PHE A 206 -8.95 19.13 -1.70
CA PHE A 206 -8.99 19.21 -0.24
C PHE A 206 -8.43 17.94 0.41
N HIS A 207 -8.78 16.76 -0.12
CA HIS A 207 -8.22 15.49 0.34
C HIS A 207 -6.69 15.49 0.20
N SER A 208 -6.15 16.02 -0.88
CA SER A 208 -4.69 16.08 -1.09
C SER A 208 -3.96 16.86 0.01
N ILE A 209 -4.60 17.82 0.67
CA ILE A 209 -4.02 18.60 1.77
C ILE A 209 -3.96 17.76 3.05
N ILE A 210 -5.01 17.01 3.35
CA ILE A 210 -5.19 16.31 4.65
C ILE A 210 -4.74 14.85 4.64
N ARG A 211 -4.54 14.22 3.47
CA ARG A 211 -4.38 12.78 3.31
C ARG A 211 -3.27 12.16 4.15
N CYS A 212 -2.10 12.78 4.25
CA CYS A 212 -0.98 12.27 5.04
C CYS A 212 -0.90 12.88 6.45
N MET A 213 -1.94 13.56 6.92
CA MET A 213 -2.03 13.99 8.30
C MET A 213 -2.47 12.83 9.20
N HIS A 214 -2.00 12.82 10.43
CA HIS A 214 -2.56 11.94 11.45
C HIS A 214 -4.05 12.24 11.63
N TYR A 215 -4.90 11.22 11.70
CA TYR A 215 -6.36 11.40 11.66
C TYR A 215 -6.92 12.31 12.77
N LEU A 216 -6.28 12.34 13.95
CA LEU A 216 -6.65 13.27 15.01
C LEU A 216 -6.34 14.74 14.66
N ASP A 217 -5.28 14.98 13.89
CA ASP A 217 -4.90 16.33 13.48
C ASP A 217 -5.77 16.86 12.36
N VAL A 218 -6.32 15.97 11.54
CA VAL A 218 -7.29 16.37 10.50
C VAL A 218 -8.49 17.08 11.13
N ASN A 219 -9.01 16.56 12.23
CA ASN A 219 -10.12 17.20 12.95
C ASN A 219 -9.73 18.60 13.47
N ASN A 220 -8.55 18.71 14.08
CA ASN A 220 -8.03 19.99 14.55
C ASN A 220 -7.84 21.00 13.42
N TYR A 221 -7.26 20.55 12.29
CA TYR A 221 -7.07 21.37 11.10
C TYR A 221 -8.39 21.86 10.51
N MET A 222 -9.39 20.99 10.37
CA MET A 222 -10.71 21.37 9.88
C MET A 222 -11.40 22.41 10.80
N ASN A 223 -11.27 22.24 12.12
CA ASN A 223 -11.82 23.20 13.08
C ASN A 223 -11.11 24.56 13.00
N GLN A 224 -9.78 24.56 12.86
CA GLN A 224 -9.01 25.81 12.67
C GLN A 224 -9.41 26.51 11.37
N LEU A 225 -9.54 25.78 10.29
CA LEU A 225 -9.94 26.32 8.98
C LEU A 225 -11.36 26.89 9.04
N ARG A 226 -12.30 26.17 9.65
CA ARG A 226 -13.67 26.65 9.87
C ARG A 226 -13.71 27.94 10.70
N ASN A 227 -13.00 27.98 11.81
CA ASN A 227 -12.95 29.15 12.69
C ASN A 227 -12.34 30.36 11.97
N TYR A 228 -11.27 30.16 11.21
CA TYR A 228 -10.66 31.21 10.39
C TYR A 228 -11.68 31.87 9.45
N TYR A 229 -12.47 31.08 8.73
CA TYR A 229 -13.48 31.65 7.82
C TYR A 229 -14.67 32.28 8.55
N ILE A 230 -15.05 31.78 9.73
CA ILE A 230 -16.08 32.41 10.57
C ILE A 230 -15.59 33.77 11.07
N GLU A 231 -14.33 33.87 11.51
CA GLU A 231 -13.73 35.14 11.94
C GLU A 231 -13.69 36.17 10.78
N ILE A 232 -13.31 35.75 9.59
CA ILE A 232 -13.35 36.62 8.40
C ILE A 232 -14.78 37.13 8.15
N ALA A 233 -15.76 36.24 8.18
CA ALA A 233 -17.17 36.60 7.98
C ALA A 233 -17.72 37.53 9.09
N GLN A 234 -17.21 37.43 10.32
CA GLN A 234 -17.57 38.35 11.42
C GLN A 234 -16.90 39.71 11.25
N LYS A 235 -15.60 39.73 10.98
CA LYS A 235 -14.83 40.96 10.75
C LYS A 235 -15.40 41.79 9.59
N SER A 236 -15.92 41.15 8.53
CA SER A 236 -16.54 41.84 7.41
C SER A 236 -17.79 42.67 7.77
N LYS A 237 -18.40 42.43 8.94
CA LYS A 237 -19.56 43.20 9.44
C LYS A 237 -19.15 44.51 10.12
N ASP A 238 -17.93 44.60 10.60
CA ASP A 238 -17.42 45.73 11.38
C ASP A 238 -16.51 46.68 10.56
N VAL A 239 -16.22 46.31 9.30
CA VAL A 239 -15.31 47.07 8.41
C VAL A 239 -16.08 48.07 7.59
N THR A 240 -15.60 49.32 7.57
CA THR A 240 -16.19 50.44 6.82
C THR A 240 -15.55 50.64 5.45
N ASN A 241 -14.43 49.97 5.16
CA ASN A 241 -13.69 50.09 3.92
C ASN A 241 -14.22 49.10 2.86
N LEU A 242 -14.56 49.56 1.68
CA LEU A 242 -15.17 48.78 0.61
C LEU A 242 -14.26 47.66 0.07
N THR A 243 -12.95 47.88 0.06
CA THR A 243 -11.95 46.89 -0.40
C THR A 243 -11.88 45.71 0.56
N ASP A 244 -11.83 45.96 1.85
CA ASP A 244 -11.73 44.90 2.86
C ASP A 244 -13.05 44.10 2.95
N ILE A 245 -14.19 44.75 2.70
CA ILE A 245 -15.50 44.06 2.59
C ILE A 245 -15.52 43.14 1.36
N GLN A 246 -15.00 43.57 0.21
CA GLN A 246 -14.94 42.79 -1.02
C GLN A 246 -14.01 41.55 -0.84
N GLU A 247 -12.86 41.72 -0.21
CA GLU A 247 -11.94 40.60 0.11
C GLU A 247 -12.57 39.59 1.06
N ALA A 248 -13.25 40.06 2.10
CA ALA A 248 -13.93 39.19 3.03
C ALA A 248 -15.10 38.40 2.40
N ILE A 249 -15.90 39.06 1.54
CA ILE A 249 -16.98 38.41 0.77
C ILE A 249 -16.39 37.37 -0.21
N SER A 250 -15.30 37.71 -0.88
CA SER A 250 -14.61 36.80 -1.82
C SER A 250 -14.07 35.57 -1.08
N SER A 251 -13.40 35.76 0.08
CA SER A 251 -12.87 34.67 0.91
C SER A 251 -13.99 33.77 1.47
N TYR A 252 -15.11 34.37 1.91
CA TYR A 252 -16.24 33.60 2.40
C TYR A 252 -16.95 32.82 1.28
N LYS A 253 -17.05 33.39 0.10
CA LYS A 253 -17.57 32.72 -1.09
C LYS A 253 -16.66 31.54 -1.49
N ASP A 254 -15.35 31.72 -1.45
CA ASP A 254 -14.37 30.66 -1.68
C ASP A 254 -14.54 29.51 -0.67
N TYR A 255 -14.71 29.83 0.61
CA TYR A 255 -15.03 28.82 1.64
C TYR A 255 -16.29 28.04 1.31
N LEU A 256 -17.40 28.72 1.01
CA LEU A 256 -18.67 28.06 0.70
C LEU A 256 -18.58 27.16 -0.52
N THR A 257 -17.79 27.56 -1.52
CA THR A 257 -17.67 26.83 -2.79
C THR A 257 -16.70 25.65 -2.68
N ASN A 258 -15.52 25.87 -2.08
CA ASN A 258 -14.39 24.94 -2.19
C ASN A 258 -14.13 24.12 -0.92
N TYR A 259 -14.57 24.59 0.26
CA TYR A 259 -14.18 23.97 1.54
C TYR A 259 -15.34 23.43 2.38
N LYS A 260 -16.52 24.04 2.32
CA LYS A 260 -17.65 23.65 3.19
C LYS A 260 -18.03 22.18 3.02
N ASN A 261 -18.29 21.75 1.80
CA ASN A 261 -18.70 20.38 1.51
C ASN A 261 -17.57 19.38 1.77
N PRO A 262 -16.31 19.59 1.29
CA PRO A 262 -15.18 18.73 1.62
C PRO A 262 -14.94 18.58 3.12
N ILE A 263 -15.03 19.65 3.91
CA ILE A 263 -14.89 19.59 5.37
C ILE A 263 -15.99 18.74 6.00
N GLU A 264 -17.25 18.93 5.59
CA GLU A 264 -18.39 18.17 6.10
C GLU A 264 -18.25 16.67 5.79
N ILE A 265 -17.85 16.33 4.57
CA ILE A 265 -17.61 14.95 4.15
C ILE A 265 -16.45 14.35 4.95
N SER A 266 -15.34 15.08 5.06
CA SER A 266 -14.16 14.61 5.81
C SER A 266 -14.47 14.41 7.29
N ALA A 267 -15.30 15.27 7.89
CA ALA A 267 -15.73 15.12 9.28
C ALA A 267 -16.53 13.82 9.51
N ARG A 268 -17.38 13.44 8.55
CA ARG A 268 -18.13 12.16 8.64
C ARG A 268 -17.19 10.96 8.63
N PHE A 269 -16.17 10.98 7.78
CA PHE A 269 -15.17 9.90 7.74
C PHE A 269 -14.32 9.86 9.00
N ILE A 270 -13.86 11.02 9.50
CA ILE A 270 -13.07 11.08 10.72
C ILE A 270 -13.86 10.54 11.91
N ASN A 271 -15.13 10.91 12.06
CA ASN A 271 -15.97 10.37 13.13
C ASN A 271 -16.08 8.84 13.03
N LYS A 272 -16.31 8.31 11.82
CA LYS A 272 -16.31 6.85 11.62
C LYS A 272 -14.99 6.20 11.99
N PHE A 273 -13.85 6.78 11.59
CA PHE A 273 -12.53 6.25 11.92
C PHE A 273 -12.25 6.30 13.43
N ILE A 274 -12.68 7.36 14.10
CA ILE A 274 -12.57 7.49 15.55
C ILE A 274 -13.41 6.40 16.22
N ASP A 275 -14.67 6.23 15.83
CA ASP A 275 -15.58 5.23 16.40
C ASP A 275 -15.03 3.81 16.23
N GLU A 276 -14.52 3.47 15.04
CA GLU A 276 -13.93 2.16 14.78
C GLU A 276 -12.64 1.94 15.58
N ASN A 277 -11.79 2.95 15.67
CA ASN A 277 -10.53 2.86 16.40
C ASN A 277 -10.70 2.81 17.92
N HIS A 278 -11.78 3.38 18.44
CA HIS A 278 -12.09 3.38 19.87
C HIS A 278 -12.83 2.12 20.33
N LYS A 279 -13.26 1.23 19.43
CA LYS A 279 -13.75 -0.09 19.83
C LYS A 279 -12.67 -0.77 20.66
N GLU A 280 -13.05 -1.37 21.78
CA GLU A 280 -12.10 -1.92 22.77
C GLU A 280 -11.16 -2.95 22.16
N ASP A 281 -11.67 -3.84 21.32
CA ASP A 281 -10.84 -4.84 20.62
C ASP A 281 -9.79 -4.21 19.70
N ASN A 282 -10.15 -3.14 18.97
CA ASN A 282 -9.21 -2.44 18.07
C ASN A 282 -8.16 -1.66 18.88
N LYS A 283 -8.56 -1.03 19.98
CA LYS A 283 -7.66 -0.33 20.88
C LYS A 283 -6.65 -1.30 21.51
N ASN A 284 -7.14 -2.41 22.06
CA ASN A 284 -6.29 -3.45 22.67
C ASN A 284 -5.32 -4.05 21.66
N TYR A 285 -5.79 -4.32 20.42
CA TYR A 285 -4.95 -4.78 19.33
C TYR A 285 -3.82 -3.80 19.01
N ARG A 286 -4.11 -2.50 18.83
CA ARG A 286 -3.11 -1.48 18.52
C ARG A 286 -2.08 -1.27 19.63
N VAL A 287 -2.50 -1.37 20.89
CA VAL A 287 -1.57 -1.34 22.02
C VAL A 287 -0.59 -2.52 21.95
N LYS A 288 -1.07 -3.74 21.66
CA LYS A 288 -0.20 -4.91 21.49
C LYS A 288 0.75 -4.77 20.29
N GLU A 289 0.23 -4.29 19.17
CA GLU A 289 1.03 -3.99 17.97
C GLU A 289 2.17 -3.01 18.30
N SER A 290 1.89 -1.91 18.98
CA SER A 290 2.90 -0.92 19.38
C SER A 290 3.96 -1.52 20.32
N ILE A 291 3.56 -2.35 21.29
CA ILE A 291 4.48 -3.05 22.18
C ILE A 291 5.39 -3.98 21.35
N PHE A 292 4.84 -4.75 20.42
CA PHE A 292 5.62 -5.68 19.60
C PHE A 292 6.60 -4.95 18.67
N LEU A 293 6.17 -3.83 18.08
CA LEU A 293 7.05 -2.98 17.28
C LEU A 293 8.23 -2.42 18.08
N SER A 294 8.03 -2.16 19.38
CA SER A 294 9.13 -1.72 20.26
C SER A 294 10.17 -2.82 20.54
N GLY A 295 9.89 -4.07 20.16
CA GLY A 295 10.75 -5.22 20.46
C GLY A 295 10.69 -5.66 21.93
N VAL A 296 9.78 -5.09 22.73
CA VAL A 296 9.53 -5.46 24.12
C VAL A 296 8.29 -6.36 24.17
N PHE A 297 8.42 -7.55 24.77
CA PHE A 297 7.33 -8.51 24.86
C PHE A 297 6.99 -8.79 26.32
N PRO A 298 5.69 -8.75 26.67
CA PRO A 298 5.27 -9.08 28.02
C PRO A 298 5.43 -10.59 28.30
N ASP A 299 5.75 -10.94 29.54
CA ASP A 299 5.93 -12.33 29.97
C ASP A 299 4.65 -13.18 29.79
N ASN A 300 3.48 -12.55 29.81
CA ASN A 300 2.16 -13.20 29.73
C ASN A 300 1.61 -13.30 28.30
N LEU A 301 2.46 -13.23 27.28
CA LEU A 301 2.03 -13.23 25.88
C LEU A 301 1.25 -14.50 25.49
N LYS A 302 1.65 -15.66 26.03
CA LYS A 302 0.96 -16.93 25.79
C LYS A 302 -0.50 -16.89 26.25
N LEU A 303 -0.77 -16.38 27.45
CA LEU A 303 -2.14 -16.26 27.97
C LEU A 303 -2.99 -15.36 27.06
N PHE A 304 -2.42 -14.26 26.56
CA PHE A 304 -3.12 -13.39 25.60
C PHE A 304 -3.48 -14.14 24.30
N TYR A 305 -2.58 -14.96 23.77
CA TYR A 305 -2.86 -15.75 22.57
C TYR A 305 -3.91 -16.84 22.85
N ASP A 306 -3.79 -17.55 23.96
CA ASP A 306 -4.74 -18.58 24.37
C ASP A 306 -6.17 -18.01 24.52
N ASP A 307 -6.31 -16.84 25.18
CA ASP A 307 -7.58 -16.12 25.32
C ASP A 307 -8.12 -15.70 23.95
N TYR A 308 -7.25 -15.14 23.09
CA TYR A 308 -7.65 -14.67 21.76
C TYR A 308 -8.16 -15.80 20.86
N ILE A 309 -7.50 -16.97 20.93
CA ILE A 309 -7.87 -18.18 20.19
C ILE A 309 -9.17 -18.77 20.74
N THR A 310 -9.30 -18.86 22.07
CA THR A 310 -10.46 -19.46 22.75
C THR A 310 -11.72 -18.64 22.48
N ASP A 311 -11.62 -17.31 22.54
CA ASP A 311 -12.71 -16.38 22.23
C ASP A 311 -13.05 -16.33 20.73
N LYS A 312 -12.30 -17.05 19.89
CA LYS A 312 -12.46 -17.08 18.42
C LYS A 312 -12.49 -15.67 17.81
N LYS A 313 -11.58 -14.79 18.25
CA LYS A 313 -11.44 -13.42 17.72
C LYS A 313 -10.90 -13.43 16.30
N ASP A 314 -10.74 -12.24 15.69
CA ASP A 314 -10.30 -12.08 14.29
C ASP A 314 -8.95 -12.79 14.00
N LEU A 315 -8.99 -13.86 13.20
CA LEU A 315 -7.81 -14.66 12.84
C LEU A 315 -6.74 -13.83 12.12
N ILE A 316 -7.13 -12.89 11.25
CA ILE A 316 -6.17 -12.06 10.52
C ILE A 316 -5.37 -11.18 11.47
N LYS A 317 -6.03 -10.60 12.48
CA LYS A 317 -5.35 -9.81 13.50
C LYS A 317 -4.40 -10.66 14.35
N LEU A 318 -4.80 -11.88 14.71
CA LEU A 318 -3.95 -12.80 15.46
C LEU A 318 -2.69 -13.19 14.66
N LEU A 319 -2.87 -13.63 13.42
CA LEU A 319 -1.75 -13.99 12.54
C LEU A 319 -0.85 -12.80 12.27
N ASN A 320 -1.42 -11.60 12.17
CA ASN A 320 -0.64 -10.39 12.01
C ASN A 320 0.28 -10.11 13.21
N LEU A 321 -0.20 -10.30 14.43
CA LEU A 321 0.65 -10.20 15.62
C LEU A 321 1.78 -11.25 15.61
N PHE A 322 1.50 -12.48 15.18
CA PHE A 322 2.53 -13.52 15.01
C PHE A 322 3.57 -13.12 13.96
N ILE A 323 3.15 -12.49 12.87
CA ILE A 323 4.07 -11.97 11.83
C ILE A 323 4.97 -10.89 12.43
N ILE A 324 4.40 -9.92 13.14
CA ILE A 324 5.16 -8.85 13.79
C ILE A 324 6.16 -9.44 14.80
N GLU A 325 5.72 -10.41 15.64
CA GLU A 325 6.61 -11.13 16.56
C GLU A 325 7.73 -11.86 15.81
N THR A 326 7.39 -12.56 14.72
CA THR A 326 8.39 -13.25 13.90
C THR A 326 9.44 -12.31 13.35
N LEU A 327 9.03 -11.17 12.81
CA LEU A 327 9.94 -10.20 12.19
C LEU A 327 10.79 -9.45 13.22
N THR A 328 10.26 -9.19 14.41
CA THR A 328 10.95 -8.41 15.45
C THR A 328 11.74 -9.29 16.42
N GLN A 329 11.32 -10.52 16.70
CA GLN A 329 11.94 -11.44 17.67
C GLN A 329 12.56 -12.68 17.05
N GLY A 330 12.41 -12.85 15.73
CA GLY A 330 12.99 -13.99 15.01
C GLY A 330 12.18 -15.28 15.11
N GLY A 331 10.91 -15.21 15.52
CA GLY A 331 9.97 -16.33 15.58
C GLY A 331 9.02 -16.24 16.77
N VAL A 332 7.94 -17.00 16.74
CA VAL A 332 6.91 -17.09 17.78
C VAL A 332 7.27 -18.25 18.73
N LYS A 333 7.16 -18.00 20.03
CA LYS A 333 7.37 -19.05 21.03
C LYS A 333 6.20 -20.04 21.03
N ASP A 334 6.49 -21.34 21.13
CA ASP A 334 5.50 -22.43 21.11
C ASP A 334 4.61 -22.41 19.84
N TYR A 335 5.14 -21.91 18.71
CA TYR A 335 4.41 -21.71 17.46
C TYR A 335 3.64 -22.94 16.98
N ASN A 336 4.26 -24.12 17.01
CA ASN A 336 3.63 -25.34 16.53
C ASN A 336 2.40 -25.74 17.37
N LEU A 337 2.40 -25.47 18.68
CA LEU A 337 1.24 -25.68 19.55
C LEU A 337 0.12 -24.68 19.20
N LEU A 338 0.45 -23.40 19.11
CA LEU A 338 -0.50 -22.35 18.76
C LEU A 338 -1.12 -22.58 17.35
N LYS A 339 -0.30 -22.98 16.37
CA LYS A 339 -0.78 -23.33 15.02
C LYS A 339 -1.80 -24.47 15.07
N ARG A 340 -1.52 -25.53 15.84
CA ARG A 340 -2.45 -26.65 16.02
C ARG A 340 -3.77 -26.19 16.63
N ASP A 341 -3.72 -25.37 17.67
CA ASP A 341 -4.91 -24.89 18.38
C ASP A 341 -5.74 -23.93 17.49
N ILE A 342 -5.08 -23.09 16.69
CA ILE A 342 -5.74 -22.26 15.67
C ILE A 342 -6.43 -23.15 14.61
N LEU A 343 -5.76 -24.17 14.08
CA LEU A 343 -6.36 -25.05 13.09
C LEU A 343 -7.57 -25.82 13.65
N ASN A 344 -7.53 -26.21 14.92
CA ASN A 344 -8.66 -26.88 15.60
C ASN A 344 -9.86 -25.94 15.76
N ILE A 345 -9.64 -24.66 16.09
CA ILE A 345 -10.72 -23.70 16.42
C ILE A 345 -11.23 -22.96 15.18
N TYR A 346 -10.33 -22.52 14.30
CA TYR A 346 -10.68 -21.74 13.09
C TYR A 346 -10.87 -22.60 11.83
N GLY A 347 -10.49 -23.88 11.90
CA GLY A 347 -10.66 -24.85 10.82
C GLY A 347 -9.38 -25.15 10.03
N TYR A 348 -9.27 -26.42 9.59
CA TYR A 348 -8.10 -26.94 8.88
C TYR A 348 -7.89 -26.34 7.49
N GLN A 349 -8.89 -25.67 6.91
CA GLN A 349 -8.75 -24.94 5.65
C GLN A 349 -7.65 -23.86 5.72
N ASN A 350 -7.29 -23.38 6.90
CA ASN A 350 -6.25 -22.38 7.08
C ASN A 350 -4.82 -22.95 6.94
N ILE A 351 -4.64 -24.27 6.78
CA ILE A 351 -3.32 -24.90 6.68
C ILE A 351 -2.51 -24.36 5.50
N PHE A 352 -3.17 -24.06 4.38
CA PHE A 352 -2.52 -23.50 3.19
C PHE A 352 -2.08 -22.05 3.41
N LEU A 353 -2.85 -21.27 4.17
CA LEU A 353 -2.45 -19.94 4.59
C LEU A 353 -1.19 -19.97 5.47
N PHE A 354 -1.14 -20.90 6.43
CA PHE A 354 0.06 -21.10 7.26
C PHE A 354 1.26 -21.52 6.40
N ARG A 355 1.08 -22.47 5.46
CA ARG A 355 2.14 -22.90 4.55
C ARG A 355 2.72 -21.71 3.76
N ASP A 356 1.87 -20.89 3.18
CA ASP A 356 2.30 -19.75 2.37
C ASP A 356 3.05 -18.72 3.23
N LEU A 357 2.55 -18.40 4.42
CA LEU A 357 3.20 -17.49 5.37
C LEU A 357 4.55 -18.03 5.87
N GLU A 358 4.64 -19.36 6.09
CA GLU A 358 5.90 -20.03 6.46
C GLU A 358 6.90 -20.02 5.29
N THR A 359 6.44 -20.25 4.06
CA THR A 359 7.28 -20.21 2.84
C THR A 359 7.91 -18.83 2.64
N ILE A 360 7.15 -17.77 2.85
CA ILE A 360 7.64 -16.38 2.78
C ILE A 360 8.61 -16.08 3.94
N GLY A 361 8.54 -16.84 5.04
CA GLY A 361 9.29 -16.60 6.28
C GLY A 361 8.63 -15.60 7.22
N LEU A 362 7.35 -15.28 7.00
CA LEU A 362 6.55 -14.41 7.87
C LEU A 362 6.12 -15.12 9.17
N LEU A 363 6.04 -16.44 9.16
CA LEU A 363 5.76 -17.25 10.35
C LEU A 363 6.85 -18.31 10.53
N LYS A 364 7.37 -18.43 11.74
CA LYS A 364 8.29 -19.50 12.14
C LYS A 364 8.36 -19.64 13.63
N GLU A 365 8.77 -20.82 14.09
CA GLU A 365 9.05 -21.08 15.48
C GLU A 365 10.33 -20.38 15.94
N LYS A 366 10.31 -19.82 17.14
CA LYS A 366 11.48 -19.19 17.75
C LYS A 366 12.50 -20.26 18.18
N ALA A 367 13.72 -20.15 17.65
CA ALA A 367 14.78 -21.09 18.01
C ALA A 367 15.19 -20.94 19.49
N VAL A 368 15.19 -22.05 20.24
CA VAL A 368 15.45 -22.11 21.69
C VAL A 368 16.87 -21.71 22.08
N LEU A 369 17.83 -21.70 21.15
CA LEU A 369 19.27 -21.63 21.41
C LEU A 369 19.96 -20.30 21.07
N LYS A 370 19.28 -19.21 20.83
CA LYS A 370 19.96 -17.91 20.71
C LYS A 370 20.07 -17.27 22.09
N LYS A 371 21.32 -17.31 22.64
CA LYS A 371 21.76 -16.48 23.77
C LYS A 371 21.26 -15.05 23.61
N LEU A 372 21.00 -14.38 24.73
CA LEU A 372 20.65 -12.98 24.98
C LEU A 372 21.55 -11.91 24.29
N THR A 373 21.87 -12.07 23.03
CA THR A 373 22.42 -11.00 22.21
C THR A 373 21.26 -10.22 21.62
N GLU A 374 21.36 -8.89 21.61
CA GLU A 374 20.40 -8.00 20.94
C GLU A 374 19.99 -8.61 19.60
N THR A 375 18.68 -8.72 19.37
CA THR A 375 18.16 -9.22 18.09
C THR A 375 18.65 -8.28 17.00
N SER A 376 18.83 -8.81 15.79
CA SER A 376 19.20 -7.97 14.63
C SER A 376 18.21 -6.79 14.46
N TYR A 377 16.95 -7.00 14.79
CA TYR A 377 15.90 -5.97 14.76
C TYR A 377 16.19 -4.84 15.75
N GLN A 378 16.55 -5.13 17.02
CA GLN A 378 16.88 -4.10 18.02
C GLN A 378 18.08 -3.25 17.60
N GLN A 379 19.08 -3.86 16.97
CA GLN A 379 20.22 -3.10 16.40
C GLN A 379 19.76 -2.16 15.27
N ILE A 380 18.86 -2.62 14.41
CA ILE A 380 18.29 -1.80 13.32
C ILE A 380 17.47 -0.65 13.90
N VAL A 381 16.59 -0.94 14.88
CA VAL A 381 15.76 0.06 15.59
C VAL A 381 16.64 1.16 16.18
N SER A 382 17.70 0.79 16.91
CA SER A 382 18.60 1.74 17.58
C SER A 382 19.37 2.60 16.57
N LYS A 383 19.97 1.98 15.54
CA LYS A 383 20.83 2.67 14.58
C LYS A 383 20.07 3.55 13.59
N LEU A 384 18.88 3.13 13.15
CA LEU A 384 18.03 3.89 12.24
C LEU A 384 17.01 4.79 12.96
N ASN A 385 17.00 4.80 14.29
CA ASN A 385 16.03 5.57 15.06
C ASN A 385 14.58 5.28 14.63
N LEU A 386 14.20 3.99 14.56
CA LEU A 386 12.86 3.61 14.11
C LEU A 386 11.78 3.94 15.14
N ILE A 387 12.13 3.98 16.43
CA ILE A 387 11.19 4.24 17.53
C ILE A 387 11.53 5.56 18.19
N SER A 388 10.54 6.44 18.26
CA SER A 388 10.63 7.71 18.98
C SER A 388 9.68 7.68 20.17
N THR A 389 10.24 7.92 21.38
CA THR A 389 9.47 8.02 22.63
C THR A 389 9.00 9.44 22.91
N ASP A 390 9.66 10.44 22.32
CA ASP A 390 9.45 11.86 22.58
C ASP A 390 8.57 12.53 21.52
N ILE A 391 7.41 11.93 21.25
CA ILE A 391 6.46 12.51 20.30
C ILE A 391 5.60 13.55 21.02
N ASP A 392 5.92 14.80 20.78
CA ASP A 392 5.10 15.90 21.25
C ASP A 392 3.98 16.21 20.26
N TYR A 393 2.82 15.60 20.46
CA TYR A 393 1.62 15.79 19.64
C TYR A 393 1.06 17.23 19.70
N LYS A 394 1.61 18.11 20.55
CA LYS A 394 1.22 19.51 20.66
C LYS A 394 2.06 20.44 19.81
N LYS A 395 3.17 19.97 19.23
CA LYS A 395 4.02 20.82 18.39
C LYS A 395 3.39 21.07 17.03
N THR A 396 3.26 22.33 16.68
CA THR A 396 2.72 22.81 15.40
C THR A 396 3.61 22.52 14.19
N LYS A 397 4.87 22.09 14.38
CA LYS A 397 5.80 21.73 13.32
C LYS A 397 6.41 20.37 13.59
N VAL A 398 5.77 19.35 13.07
CA VAL A 398 6.29 17.98 13.11
C VAL A 398 7.34 17.83 12.03
N LYS A 399 8.55 17.37 12.43
CA LYS A 399 9.70 17.23 11.51
C LYS A 399 10.08 15.78 11.22
N ASP A 400 9.57 14.83 12.00
CA ASP A 400 9.93 13.42 11.92
C ASP A 400 8.73 12.58 11.50
N CYS A 401 8.94 11.66 10.54
CA CYS A 401 7.87 10.80 10.02
C CYS A 401 7.32 9.82 11.08
N SER A 402 8.04 9.52 12.16
CA SER A 402 7.53 8.70 13.27
C SER A 402 6.24 9.24 13.87
N TYR A 403 5.99 10.54 13.74
CA TYR A 403 4.77 11.19 14.22
C TYR A 403 3.50 10.62 13.58
N ILE A 404 3.48 10.43 12.26
CA ILE A 404 2.30 9.91 11.56
C ILE A 404 2.02 8.42 11.86
N TYR A 405 2.97 7.72 12.49
CA TYR A 405 2.88 6.31 12.87
C TYR A 405 2.84 6.07 14.38
N GLN A 406 2.56 7.10 15.17
CA GLN A 406 2.51 7.02 16.63
C GLN A 406 3.80 6.48 17.29
N GLY A 407 4.95 6.83 16.74
CA GLY A 407 6.25 6.53 17.33
C GLY A 407 7.12 5.55 16.57
N TYR A 408 6.57 4.72 15.71
CA TYR A 408 7.33 3.86 14.81
C TYR A 408 7.56 4.56 13.46
N CYS A 409 8.75 4.47 12.92
CA CYS A 409 9.04 4.92 11.55
C CYS A 409 9.43 3.72 10.69
N PRO A 410 8.79 3.48 9.55
CA PRO A 410 9.13 2.42 8.62
C PRO A 410 10.61 2.42 8.20
N ILE A 411 11.20 1.21 8.10
CA ILE A 411 12.61 1.03 7.72
C ILE A 411 12.89 1.70 6.37
N ILE A 412 12.03 1.45 5.38
CA ILE A 412 12.20 2.01 4.03
C ILE A 412 12.21 3.53 4.04
N LEU A 413 11.38 4.17 4.85
CA LEU A 413 11.35 5.64 4.94
C LEU A 413 12.67 6.18 5.49
N ARG A 414 13.27 5.55 6.51
CA ARG A 414 14.60 5.92 7.00
C ARG A 414 15.67 5.73 5.93
N LEU A 415 15.58 4.67 5.14
CA LEU A 415 16.51 4.47 4.02
C LEU A 415 16.35 5.54 2.94
N ILE A 416 15.12 5.96 2.62
CA ILE A 416 14.87 7.07 1.69
C ILE A 416 15.43 8.38 2.24
N GLU A 417 15.21 8.70 3.52
CA GLU A 417 15.78 9.87 4.16
C GLU A 417 17.33 9.87 4.09
N LEU A 418 17.97 8.71 4.33
CA LEU A 418 19.42 8.56 4.23
C LEU A 418 19.92 8.73 2.79
N ALA A 419 19.23 8.18 1.80
CA ALA A 419 19.55 8.34 0.39
C ALA A 419 19.47 9.80 -0.03
N VAL A 420 18.37 10.46 0.31
CA VAL A 420 18.14 11.88 0.01
C VAL A 420 19.19 12.77 0.70
N GLN A 421 19.65 12.40 1.89
CA GLN A 421 20.71 13.13 2.63
C GLN A 421 22.13 12.79 2.17
N GLY A 422 22.34 11.89 1.22
CA GLY A 422 23.67 11.43 0.82
C GLY A 422 24.44 10.76 1.97
N LYS A 423 23.73 9.99 2.79
CA LYS A 423 24.31 9.32 3.97
C LYS A 423 24.25 7.80 3.90
N TRP A 424 23.83 7.24 2.79
CA TRP A 424 23.66 5.79 2.66
C TRP A 424 24.95 5.02 2.96
N ASN A 425 26.09 5.48 2.41
CA ASN A 425 27.40 4.85 2.67
C ASN A 425 27.81 4.90 4.14
N LYS A 426 27.39 5.92 4.90
CA LYS A 426 27.67 6.01 6.36
C LYS A 426 26.94 4.95 7.17
N PHE A 427 25.86 4.41 6.66
CA PHE A 427 25.03 3.39 7.31
C PHE A 427 25.17 2.01 6.67
N LYS A 428 26.21 1.80 5.87
CA LYS A 428 26.47 0.55 5.15
C LYS A 428 26.43 -0.68 6.05
N ASP A 429 26.97 -0.60 7.26
CA ASP A 429 27.00 -1.67 8.25
C ASP A 429 25.61 -2.14 8.69
N ILE A 430 24.61 -1.26 8.71
CA ILE A 430 23.22 -1.58 9.04
C ILE A 430 22.44 -1.97 7.80
N ILE A 431 22.61 -1.25 6.69
CA ILE A 431 21.92 -1.54 5.45
C ILE A 431 22.24 -2.95 4.96
N THR A 432 23.48 -3.41 5.12
CA THR A 432 23.90 -4.78 4.75
C THR A 432 23.30 -5.86 5.65
N LYS A 433 22.82 -5.54 6.84
CA LYS A 433 22.11 -6.49 7.72
C LYS A 433 20.63 -6.69 7.34
N LEU A 434 20.07 -5.77 6.57
CA LEU A 434 18.72 -5.94 6.03
C LEU A 434 18.71 -7.02 4.93
N PRO A 435 17.58 -7.70 4.68
CA PRO A 435 17.49 -8.77 3.69
C PRO A 435 17.97 -8.35 2.28
N GLY A 436 18.60 -9.30 1.58
CA GLY A 436 19.02 -9.17 0.20
C GLY A 436 20.23 -8.26 -0.04
N GLU A 437 20.70 -8.22 -1.28
CA GLU A 437 21.88 -7.47 -1.68
C GLU A 437 21.69 -5.96 -1.57
N SER A 438 22.80 -5.24 -1.46
CA SER A 438 22.83 -3.77 -1.39
C SER A 438 23.82 -3.25 -2.41
N ILE A 439 23.38 -2.36 -3.30
CA ILE A 439 24.27 -1.64 -4.20
C ILE A 439 24.30 -0.18 -3.76
N PHE A 440 25.51 0.30 -3.57
CA PHE A 440 25.81 1.64 -3.12
C PHE A 440 26.35 2.44 -4.31
N PRO A 441 25.90 3.68 -4.51
CA PRO A 441 26.48 4.52 -5.54
C PRO A 441 27.94 4.83 -5.22
N GLU A 442 28.78 4.87 -6.26
CA GLU A 442 30.22 5.16 -6.11
C GLU A 442 30.45 6.59 -5.60
N ASP A 443 29.63 7.56 -6.03
CA ASP A 443 29.68 8.96 -5.63
C ASP A 443 28.37 9.43 -5.00
N GLU A 444 28.22 9.28 -3.67
CA GLU A 444 27.06 9.76 -2.92
C GLU A 444 26.90 11.29 -2.93
N THR A 445 28.01 12.00 -3.12
CA THR A 445 28.02 13.47 -3.14
C THR A 445 27.29 14.06 -4.34
N GLU A 446 27.11 13.32 -5.44
CA GLU A 446 26.46 13.83 -6.66
C GLU A 446 24.94 13.93 -6.53
N ILE A 447 24.28 13.09 -5.72
CA ILE A 447 22.81 13.16 -5.54
C ILE A 447 22.39 14.41 -4.76
N VAL A 448 23.20 14.84 -3.82
CA VAL A 448 22.87 15.95 -2.89
C VAL A 448 23.35 17.31 -3.39
N LYS A 449 24.24 17.36 -4.37
CA LYS A 449 24.82 18.60 -4.89
C LYS A 449 24.48 18.82 -6.36
N PRO A 450 23.26 19.30 -6.68
CA PRO A 450 23.03 19.81 -8.01
C PRO A 450 23.92 21.04 -8.25
N LYS A 451 24.74 20.95 -9.27
CA LYS A 451 25.55 22.09 -9.70
C LYS A 451 24.62 23.24 -10.14
N SER A 452 24.61 24.31 -9.35
CA SER A 452 24.40 25.71 -9.74
C SER A 452 23.06 26.19 -10.38
N ASP A 453 21.95 25.46 -10.41
CA ASP A 453 20.69 26.07 -10.84
C ASP A 453 19.63 25.99 -9.72
N GLU A 454 19.49 27.08 -8.98
CA GLU A 454 18.64 27.22 -7.77
C GLU A 454 17.13 26.99 -8.03
N GLN A 455 16.70 26.76 -9.27
CA GLN A 455 15.30 26.62 -9.65
C GLN A 455 14.91 25.22 -10.16
N LYS A 456 15.87 24.30 -10.47
CA LYS A 456 15.56 22.99 -11.03
C LYS A 456 15.09 22.02 -9.93
N VAL A 457 13.93 21.42 -10.14
CA VAL A 457 13.41 20.33 -9.29
C VAL A 457 14.06 19.03 -9.72
N HIS A 458 14.73 18.33 -8.80
CA HIS A 458 15.32 17.02 -9.05
C HIS A 458 14.31 15.93 -8.72
N THR A 459 13.82 15.23 -9.73
CA THR A 459 12.91 14.12 -9.56
C THR A 459 13.70 12.84 -9.29
N ILE A 460 13.30 12.11 -8.24
CA ILE A 460 13.85 10.80 -7.88
C ILE A 460 12.70 9.80 -7.86
N PHE A 461 12.84 8.70 -8.59
CA PHE A 461 11.90 7.60 -8.52
C PHE A 461 12.19 6.72 -7.30
N VAL A 462 11.17 6.43 -6.51
CA VAL A 462 11.19 5.42 -5.45
C VAL A 462 10.44 4.20 -5.96
N VAL A 463 11.18 3.18 -6.34
CA VAL A 463 10.66 2.00 -7.03
C VAL A 463 10.48 0.86 -6.03
N PHE A 464 9.28 0.30 -5.98
CA PHE A 464 8.96 -0.85 -5.14
C PHE A 464 8.71 -2.08 -5.99
N VAL A 465 9.57 -3.09 -5.84
CA VAL A 465 9.41 -4.40 -6.46
C VAL A 465 8.72 -5.32 -5.46
N GLY A 466 7.54 -5.82 -5.83
CA GLY A 466 6.71 -6.64 -4.95
C GLY A 466 5.67 -5.86 -4.15
N GLY A 467 5.47 -4.58 -4.49
CA GLY A 467 4.36 -3.77 -4.00
C GLY A 467 4.72 -2.75 -2.91
N VAL A 468 3.91 -1.69 -2.83
CA VAL A 468 3.99 -0.62 -1.83
C VAL A 468 2.70 -0.56 -1.02
N SER A 469 2.76 -0.16 0.24
CA SER A 469 1.59 0.06 1.09
C SER A 469 1.22 1.54 1.20
N TYR A 470 -0.05 1.85 1.50
CA TYR A 470 -0.45 3.23 1.79
C TYR A 470 0.28 3.82 2.99
N ASN A 471 0.69 3.00 3.96
CA ASN A 471 1.57 3.44 5.03
C ASN A 471 2.87 4.05 4.49
N GLU A 472 3.51 3.42 3.51
CA GLU A 472 4.75 3.93 2.91
C GLU A 472 4.51 5.11 1.97
N ILE A 473 3.43 5.05 1.17
CA ILE A 473 3.04 6.15 0.28
C ILE A 473 2.87 7.44 1.07
N GLU A 474 2.14 7.39 2.19
CA GLU A 474 1.90 8.55 3.05
C GLU A 474 3.19 9.05 3.72
N GLY A 475 4.07 8.14 4.11
CA GLY A 475 5.38 8.50 4.63
C GLY A 475 6.27 9.22 3.60
N ILE A 476 6.28 8.76 2.36
CA ILE A 476 7.03 9.42 1.27
C ILE A 476 6.42 10.79 0.96
N ARG A 477 5.10 10.91 0.95
CA ARG A 477 4.41 12.20 0.83
C ARG A 477 4.74 13.15 1.98
N PHE A 478 4.83 12.63 3.20
CA PHE A 478 5.28 13.40 4.36
C PHE A 478 6.73 13.88 4.19
N ILE A 479 7.64 13.03 3.72
CA ILE A 479 9.03 13.41 3.40
C ILE A 479 9.02 14.52 2.34
N ASN A 480 8.29 14.37 1.23
CA ASN A 480 8.20 15.39 0.17
C ASN A 480 7.79 16.76 0.70
N ARG A 481 6.80 16.81 1.61
CA ARG A 481 6.34 18.08 2.23
C ARG A 481 7.38 18.71 3.16
N ASN A 482 8.19 17.88 3.82
CA ASN A 482 9.13 18.30 4.86
C ASN A 482 10.59 18.33 4.39
N LEU A 483 10.88 18.07 3.12
CA LEU A 483 12.24 18.03 2.57
C LEU A 483 13.05 19.27 2.95
N LYS A 484 12.47 20.48 2.85
CA LYS A 484 13.13 21.70 3.28
C LYS A 484 13.60 21.65 4.73
N SER A 485 12.80 21.10 5.66
CA SER A 485 13.13 21.05 7.08
C SER A 485 14.16 19.96 7.40
N ILE A 486 14.24 18.90 6.59
CA ILE A 486 15.24 17.84 6.70
C ILE A 486 16.59 18.36 6.24
N TYR A 487 16.63 19.19 5.20
CA TYR A 487 17.87 19.79 4.64
C TYR A 487 18.36 21.03 5.37
N ASP A 488 17.48 21.87 5.93
CA ASP A 488 17.88 23.07 6.68
C ASP A 488 18.76 22.77 7.89
N LYS A 489 18.82 21.51 8.34
CA LYS A 489 19.78 21.05 9.35
C LYS A 489 21.20 20.88 8.80
N SER A 490 21.38 20.67 7.51
CA SER A 490 22.65 20.75 6.83
C SER A 490 22.83 22.21 6.37
N LYS A 491 23.83 22.89 6.87
CA LYS A 491 24.15 24.30 6.53
C LYS A 491 24.43 24.55 5.03
N ASP A 492 24.09 23.62 4.17
CA ASP A 492 24.36 23.66 2.73
C ASP A 492 23.13 24.25 1.99
N LYS A 493 23.21 25.53 1.68
CA LYS A 493 22.18 26.29 0.95
C LYS A 493 22.03 25.89 -0.53
N SER A 494 22.84 24.93 -1.00
CA SER A 494 22.94 24.54 -2.41
C SER A 494 22.03 23.38 -2.83
N VAL A 495 21.14 22.90 -1.97
CA VAL A 495 20.28 21.76 -2.27
C VAL A 495 19.05 22.24 -3.04
N GLY A 496 18.96 21.86 -4.32
CA GLY A 496 17.78 22.08 -5.17
C GLY A 496 16.52 21.42 -4.58
N ARG A 497 15.36 21.74 -5.14
CA ARG A 497 14.11 21.05 -4.75
C ARG A 497 14.16 19.60 -5.20
N ILE A 498 13.94 18.66 -4.31
CA ILE A 498 13.79 17.23 -4.62
C ILE A 498 12.32 16.90 -4.59
N GLN A 499 11.88 16.08 -5.55
CA GLN A 499 10.55 15.49 -5.60
C GLN A 499 10.70 13.98 -5.72
N LEU A 500 10.10 13.24 -4.79
CA LEU A 500 10.02 11.78 -4.82
C LEU A 500 8.72 11.37 -5.53
N ILE A 501 8.84 10.50 -6.52
CA ILE A 501 7.71 9.88 -7.23
C ILE A 501 7.79 8.38 -7.01
N ILE A 502 6.69 7.80 -6.57
CA ILE A 502 6.59 6.36 -6.27
C ILE A 502 6.22 5.62 -7.56
N VAL A 503 6.96 4.56 -7.85
CA VAL A 503 6.66 3.63 -8.97
C VAL A 503 6.61 2.22 -8.42
N THR A 504 5.53 1.50 -8.69
CA THR A 504 5.33 0.15 -8.16
C THR A 504 4.60 -0.76 -9.13
N ASN A 505 4.79 -2.06 -8.99
CA ASN A 505 3.99 -3.05 -9.72
C ASN A 505 2.63 -3.31 -9.07
N GLU A 506 2.45 -3.01 -7.77
CA GLU A 506 1.20 -3.25 -7.05
C GLU A 506 1.08 -2.38 -5.80
N ILE A 507 -0.16 -1.99 -5.42
CA ILE A 507 -0.44 -1.40 -4.12
C ILE A 507 -1.02 -2.45 -3.20
N LEU A 508 -0.33 -2.69 -2.08
CA LEU A 508 -0.63 -3.73 -1.10
C LEU A 508 -1.26 -3.15 0.17
N ASN A 509 -2.01 -4.00 0.85
CA ASN A 509 -2.37 -3.84 2.25
C ASN A 509 -2.48 -5.21 2.92
N ARG A 510 -2.55 -5.22 4.23
CA ARG A 510 -2.69 -6.45 5.03
C ARG A 510 -3.81 -7.36 4.51
N LYS A 511 -5.01 -6.83 4.27
CA LYS A 511 -6.15 -7.60 3.77
C LYS A 511 -5.88 -8.22 2.40
N LYS A 512 -5.30 -7.46 1.47
CA LYS A 512 -4.94 -7.97 0.14
C LYS A 512 -3.94 -9.12 0.23
N ILE A 513 -2.92 -9.00 1.10
CA ILE A 513 -1.94 -10.05 1.31
C ILE A 513 -2.61 -11.33 1.82
N PHE A 514 -3.35 -11.25 2.93
CA PHE A 514 -4.02 -12.43 3.49
C PHE A 514 -5.06 -13.06 2.56
N ASN A 515 -5.83 -12.24 1.82
CA ASN A 515 -6.86 -12.73 0.90
C ASN A 515 -6.29 -13.48 -0.33
N ARG A 516 -5.02 -13.28 -0.65
CA ARG A 516 -4.36 -13.94 -1.79
C ARG A 516 -3.59 -15.19 -1.40
N LEU A 517 -3.22 -15.31 -0.14
CA LEU A 517 -2.56 -16.48 0.40
C LEU A 517 -3.60 -17.57 0.74
N GLY A 518 -3.21 -18.83 0.60
CA GLY A 518 -4.09 -19.99 0.89
C GLY A 518 -5.24 -20.22 -0.10
N LYS A 519 -5.30 -19.52 -1.22
CA LYS A 519 -6.40 -19.64 -2.20
C LYS A 519 -6.54 -21.01 -2.88
N GLU A 520 -5.48 -21.80 -2.99
CA GLU A 520 -5.52 -23.13 -3.61
C GLU A 520 -6.52 -24.07 -2.95
N PHE A 521 -6.73 -23.91 -1.64
CA PHE A 521 -7.75 -24.70 -0.94
C PHE A 521 -9.18 -24.33 -1.36
N ASN A 522 -9.46 -23.05 -1.53
CA ASN A 522 -10.80 -22.60 -1.94
C ASN A 522 -11.16 -23.07 -3.34
N GLN A 523 -10.17 -23.15 -4.25
CA GLN A 523 -10.38 -23.71 -5.59
C GLN A 523 -10.64 -25.22 -5.54
N ALA A 524 -9.84 -25.98 -4.83
CA ALA A 524 -10.04 -27.43 -4.67
C ALA A 524 -11.37 -27.77 -3.97
N PHE A 525 -11.80 -26.94 -3.00
CA PHE A 525 -13.06 -27.13 -2.29
C PHE A 525 -14.27 -26.71 -3.14
N ALA A 526 -14.12 -25.69 -3.96
CA ALA A 526 -15.13 -25.28 -4.94
C ALA A 526 -15.34 -26.37 -6.01
N PHE A 527 -14.26 -26.98 -6.52
CA PHE A 527 -14.33 -28.12 -7.41
C PHE A 527 -15.05 -29.32 -6.76
N LYS A 528 -14.70 -29.67 -5.52
CA LYS A 528 -15.35 -30.75 -4.81
C LYS A 528 -16.84 -30.51 -4.60
N LYS A 529 -17.23 -29.31 -4.21
CA LYS A 529 -18.65 -28.92 -4.06
C LYS A 529 -19.38 -28.93 -5.40
N PHE A 530 -18.75 -28.48 -6.48
CA PHE A 530 -19.29 -28.53 -7.84
C PHE A 530 -19.54 -29.98 -8.30
N TYR A 531 -18.61 -30.92 -8.07
CA TYR A 531 -18.79 -32.33 -8.38
C TYR A 531 -19.89 -32.95 -7.51
N GLU A 532 -19.94 -32.65 -6.21
CA GLU A 532 -21.01 -33.13 -5.32
C GLU A 532 -22.40 -32.60 -5.72
N ASP A 533 -22.50 -31.40 -6.23
CA ASP A 533 -23.76 -30.81 -6.71
C ASP A 533 -24.17 -31.44 -8.06
N ILE A 534 -23.23 -31.73 -8.96
CA ILE A 534 -23.51 -32.47 -10.22
C ILE A 534 -23.97 -33.91 -9.91
N GLU A 535 -23.30 -34.62 -9.00
CA GLU A 535 -23.72 -35.98 -8.61
C GLU A 535 -25.12 -36.00 -7.97
N LYS A 536 -25.49 -34.97 -7.22
CA LYS A 536 -26.84 -34.82 -6.68
C LYS A 536 -27.88 -34.56 -7.74
N GLU A 537 -27.56 -33.75 -8.77
CA GLU A 537 -28.46 -33.48 -9.89
C GLU A 537 -28.62 -34.70 -10.81
N GLU A 538 -27.58 -35.46 -11.05
CA GLU A 538 -27.62 -36.69 -11.84
C GLU A 538 -28.30 -37.84 -11.08
N GLY A 539 -28.07 -37.95 -9.77
CA GLY A 539 -28.73 -38.91 -8.91
C GLY A 539 -30.21 -38.62 -8.67
N GLY A 540 -30.64 -37.36 -8.79
CA GLY A 540 -32.06 -36.94 -8.74
C GLY A 540 -32.85 -37.28 -9.98
N LYS A 541 -32.25 -37.26 -11.17
CA LYS A 541 -32.89 -37.58 -12.45
C LYS A 541 -33.16 -39.08 -12.67
N GLY A 542 -32.48 -39.94 -11.87
CA GLY A 542 -32.68 -41.40 -11.90
C GLY A 542 -33.90 -41.93 -11.09
N LYS A 543 -34.54 -41.08 -10.26
CA LYS A 543 -35.65 -41.49 -9.40
C LYS A 543 -37.06 -41.08 -9.91
N GLU A 544 -37.14 -40.31 -10.98
CA GLU A 544 -38.42 -39.89 -11.59
C GLU A 544 -38.81 -40.77 -12.80
N LYS A 545 -38.11 -41.86 -13.10
CA LYS A 545 -38.46 -42.79 -14.15
C LYS A 545 -38.51 -44.22 -13.60
N LYS A 546 -39.34 -44.46 -12.61
CA LYS A 546 -39.88 -45.80 -12.31
C LYS A 546 -41.30 -45.69 -11.79
#